data_f37ebded437643b4da72487a3ccc05ed
#
_entry.id   f37ebded437643b4da72487a3ccc05ed
#
_cell.length_a   1.000
_cell.length_b   1.000
_cell.length_c   1.000
_cell.angle_alpha   90.00
_cell.angle_beta   90.00
_cell.angle_gamma   90.00
#
_symmetry.space_group_name_H-M   'P 1'
#
loop_
_entity.id
_entity.type
_entity.pdbx_description
1 polymer ?
#
loop_
_entity_poly.entity_id
_entity_poly.type
_entity_poly.pdbx_seq_one_letter_code
_entity_poly.pdbx_strand_id
1 'polypeptide(L)'
;WTAALYLPREFLPVSYKYGVYDLKHKQFLHFENGANRSLPGDAQDQKLTMVHDGFVHLTNDTWKGAGLSIPVFSLRSKKSFGCGEFTDMKLLVDWTAKTGLKLIQILPVNDTAATGTWLDSYPYAAISAFALHPIYLNLEETAGKKYDSHLKAFRKKQKQLNALPDLDYETVISNKIAILKERNEHQQKELKADTEFLKFIEVNK
;
A
#
# COMPACT_ATOMS: atom_id res chain seq x y z
N TRP A 1 8.11 12.56 -25.80
CA TRP A 1 8.96 13.69 -26.19
C TRP A 1 9.43 13.47 -27.63
N THR A 2 9.39 14.49 -28.46
CA THR A 2 9.82 14.44 -29.85
C THR A 2 10.79 15.59 -30.10
N ALA A 3 11.90 15.30 -30.77
CA ALA A 3 12.85 16.31 -31.25
C ALA A 3 13.16 16.02 -32.70
N ALA A 4 13.28 17.05 -33.53
CA ALA A 4 13.72 16.95 -34.91
C ALA A 4 15.09 17.57 -35.03
N LEU A 5 16.03 16.81 -35.60
CA LEU A 5 17.38 17.27 -35.86
C LEU A 5 17.69 17.13 -37.35
N TYR A 6 18.26 18.16 -37.96
CA TYR A 6 18.74 18.13 -39.34
C TYR A 6 20.24 17.88 -39.33
N LEU A 7 20.65 16.68 -39.72
CA LEU A 7 22.05 16.29 -39.78
C LEU A 7 22.48 16.07 -41.24
N PRO A 8 23.46 16.82 -41.79
CA PRO A 8 24.07 16.50 -43.05
C PRO A 8 24.69 15.09 -43.06
N ARG A 9 24.59 14.38 -44.19
CA ARG A 9 25.07 12.98 -44.30
C ARG A 9 26.56 12.82 -43.97
N GLU A 10 27.36 13.84 -44.24
CA GLU A 10 28.79 13.87 -43.93
C GLU A 10 29.12 13.81 -42.42
N PHE A 11 28.15 14.07 -41.55
CA PHE A 11 28.32 13.95 -40.10
C PHE A 11 27.97 12.55 -39.56
N LEU A 12 27.51 11.64 -40.40
CA LEU A 12 27.21 10.26 -39.96
C LEU A 12 28.46 9.37 -40.10
N PRO A 13 28.70 8.43 -39.19
CA PRO A 13 27.91 8.15 -37.95
C PRO A 13 28.10 9.25 -36.90
N VAL A 14 26.99 9.59 -36.20
CA VAL A 14 27.07 10.59 -35.14
C VAL A 14 26.92 9.90 -33.76
N SER A 15 27.78 10.30 -32.83
CA SER A 15 27.69 9.85 -31.45
C SER A 15 26.84 10.82 -30.63
N TYR A 16 25.97 10.29 -29.80
CA TYR A 16 25.11 11.09 -28.95
C TYR A 16 24.89 10.44 -27.56
N LYS A 17 24.36 11.21 -26.65
CA LYS A 17 23.92 10.78 -25.34
C LYS A 17 22.66 11.50 -24.92
N TYR A 18 21.83 10.81 -24.11
CA TYR A 18 20.76 11.48 -23.39
C TYR A 18 21.31 12.22 -22.18
N GLY A 19 20.69 13.33 -21.84
CA GLY A 19 21.04 14.11 -20.67
C GLY A 19 19.81 14.52 -19.88
N VAL A 20 20.01 14.80 -18.61
CA VAL A 20 18.98 15.31 -17.71
C VAL A 20 19.12 16.82 -17.62
N TYR A 21 18.01 17.52 -17.85
CA TYR A 21 17.93 18.97 -17.77
C TYR A 21 16.86 19.37 -16.75
N ASP A 22 17.22 20.17 -15.75
CA ASP A 22 16.30 20.72 -14.77
C ASP A 22 15.53 21.89 -15.39
N LEU A 23 14.24 21.69 -15.66
CA LEU A 23 13.38 22.72 -16.26
C LEU A 23 13.10 23.87 -15.29
N LYS A 24 13.10 23.62 -13.98
CA LYS A 24 12.82 24.64 -12.97
C LYS A 24 13.99 25.62 -12.82
N HIS A 25 15.19 25.10 -12.72
CA HIS A 25 16.41 25.89 -12.55
C HIS A 25 17.12 26.19 -13.88
N LYS A 26 16.58 25.70 -15.01
CA LYS A 26 17.09 25.90 -16.38
C LYS A 26 18.55 25.52 -16.51
N GLN A 27 18.98 24.40 -15.94
CA GLN A 27 20.35 23.93 -15.97
C GLN A 27 20.48 22.47 -16.40
N PHE A 28 21.56 22.19 -17.13
CA PHE A 28 21.97 20.82 -17.43
C PHE A 28 22.54 20.17 -16.16
N LEU A 29 22.12 18.94 -15.84
CA LEU A 29 22.57 18.23 -14.65
C LEU A 29 23.69 17.24 -14.99
N HIS A 30 23.41 16.26 -15.83
CA HIS A 30 24.36 15.20 -16.19
C HIS A 30 23.93 14.44 -17.44
N PHE A 31 24.85 13.71 -18.04
CA PHE A 31 24.58 12.74 -19.09
C PHE A 31 24.20 11.37 -18.50
N GLU A 32 23.59 10.52 -19.33
CA GLU A 32 23.38 9.11 -19.00
C GLU A 32 24.73 8.38 -18.82
N ASN A 33 24.69 7.26 -18.07
CA ASN A 33 25.86 6.40 -17.87
C ASN A 33 26.16 5.54 -19.10
N GLY A 34 27.39 5.02 -19.15
CA GLY A 34 27.84 4.12 -20.19
C GLY A 34 28.50 4.80 -21.39
N ALA A 35 28.71 4.06 -22.46
CA ALA A 35 29.27 4.57 -23.70
C ALA A 35 28.30 5.49 -24.44
N ASN A 36 28.83 6.31 -25.36
CA ASN A 36 27.97 7.07 -26.26
C ASN A 36 27.18 6.14 -27.17
N ARG A 37 25.97 6.53 -27.49
CA ARG A 37 25.14 5.89 -28.51
C ARG A 37 25.61 6.34 -29.88
N SER A 38 25.30 5.57 -30.93
CA SER A 38 25.69 5.89 -32.29
C SER A 38 24.51 5.84 -33.24
N LEU A 39 24.35 6.87 -34.04
CA LEU A 39 23.43 6.84 -35.16
C LEU A 39 24.25 6.40 -36.41
N PRO A 40 23.93 5.23 -37.03
CA PRO A 40 24.71 4.68 -38.14
C PRO A 40 24.61 5.53 -39.40
N GLY A 41 25.67 5.47 -40.22
CA GLY A 41 25.80 6.26 -41.44
C GLY A 41 25.34 5.57 -42.74
N ASP A 42 25.05 4.29 -42.70
CA ASP A 42 24.91 3.42 -43.89
C ASP A 42 23.47 3.24 -44.39
N ALA A 43 22.59 4.16 -44.05
CA ALA A 43 21.21 4.17 -44.58
C ALA A 43 21.15 4.75 -46.02
N GLN A 44 21.90 4.18 -46.95
CA GLN A 44 22.11 4.81 -48.26
C GLN A 44 20.86 4.97 -49.12
N ASP A 45 19.85 4.10 -49.00
CA ASP A 45 18.62 4.15 -49.82
C ASP A 45 17.33 4.01 -49.04
N GLN A 46 17.39 4.13 -47.73
CA GLN A 46 16.23 3.96 -46.89
C GLN A 46 15.49 5.28 -46.65
N LYS A 47 14.17 5.26 -46.83
CA LYS A 47 13.32 6.41 -46.53
C LYS A 47 13.15 6.68 -45.04
N LEU A 48 13.37 5.66 -44.20
CA LEU A 48 13.22 5.74 -42.75
C LEU A 48 14.17 4.74 -42.09
N THR A 49 14.94 5.19 -41.12
CA THR A 49 15.71 4.33 -40.23
C THR A 49 15.14 4.46 -38.81
N MET A 50 14.78 3.36 -38.20
CA MET A 50 14.33 3.34 -36.82
C MET A 50 15.41 2.76 -35.92
N VAL A 51 15.82 3.54 -34.91
CA VAL A 51 16.82 3.12 -33.93
C VAL A 51 16.12 2.96 -32.59
N HIS A 52 16.27 1.80 -31.97
CA HIS A 52 15.71 1.51 -30.64
C HIS A 52 16.84 1.57 -29.62
N ASP A 53 16.88 2.63 -28.85
CA ASP A 53 17.96 2.91 -27.88
C ASP A 53 17.84 2.18 -26.55
N GLY A 54 16.76 1.43 -26.35
CA GLY A 54 16.49 0.80 -25.05
C GLY A 54 16.19 1.85 -23.96
N PHE A 55 16.62 1.55 -22.75
CA PHE A 55 16.43 2.45 -21.60
C PHE A 55 17.56 3.45 -21.47
N VAL A 56 17.24 4.64 -20.98
CA VAL A 56 18.22 5.64 -20.58
C VAL A 56 18.77 5.25 -19.20
N HIS A 57 20.10 5.14 -19.10
CA HIS A 57 20.78 4.77 -17.85
C HIS A 57 21.22 6.03 -17.10
N LEU A 58 20.35 6.55 -16.24
CA LEU A 58 20.69 7.73 -15.44
C LEU A 58 21.56 7.33 -14.23
N THR A 59 22.48 8.25 -13.86
CA THR A 59 23.30 8.07 -12.66
C THR A 59 22.47 8.06 -11.41
N ASN A 60 22.77 7.20 -10.54
CA ASN A 60 22.60 6.99 -9.09
C ASN A 60 21.63 7.84 -8.25
N ASP A 61 20.75 8.65 -8.84
CA ASP A 61 19.64 9.27 -8.11
C ASP A 61 18.44 8.31 -7.90
N THR A 62 18.66 7.01 -8.12
CA THR A 62 17.68 6.01 -7.78
C THR A 62 17.55 5.93 -6.26
N TRP A 63 16.33 6.17 -5.78
CA TRP A 63 16.03 5.94 -4.38
C TRP A 63 16.47 4.54 -3.96
N LYS A 64 17.24 4.45 -2.87
CA LYS A 64 17.67 3.19 -2.26
C LYS A 64 17.10 3.10 -0.86
N GLY A 65 16.46 2.00 -0.56
CA GLY A 65 15.89 1.77 0.76
C GLY A 65 15.68 0.29 1.00
N ALA A 66 15.79 -0.10 2.25
CA ALA A 66 15.34 -1.40 2.74
C ALA A 66 13.98 -1.24 3.39
N GLY A 67 13.18 -2.28 3.32
CA GLY A 67 11.86 -2.34 3.93
C GLY A 67 11.51 -3.75 4.32
N LEU A 68 10.31 -3.93 4.88
CA LEU A 68 9.77 -5.26 5.12
C LEU A 68 8.41 -5.42 4.46
N SER A 69 8.10 -6.67 4.12
CA SER A 69 6.80 -7.08 3.62
C SER A 69 6.15 -7.97 4.68
N ILE A 70 4.94 -7.61 5.13
CA ILE A 70 4.28 -8.29 6.23
C ILE A 70 2.76 -8.22 6.08
N PRO A 71 2.02 -9.32 6.31
CA PRO A 71 0.57 -9.26 6.39
C PRO A 71 0.14 -8.64 7.71
N VAL A 72 -0.91 -7.80 7.69
CA VAL A 72 -1.43 -7.15 8.90
C VAL A 72 -1.89 -8.17 9.94
N PHE A 73 -2.50 -9.27 9.53
CA PHE A 73 -2.99 -10.31 10.46
C PHE A 73 -1.88 -10.95 11.32
N SER A 74 -0.61 -10.89 10.90
CA SER A 74 0.52 -11.43 11.67
C SER A 74 1.07 -10.47 12.75
N LEU A 75 0.65 -9.21 12.75
CA LEU A 75 1.10 -8.17 13.68
C LEU A 75 0.39 -8.27 15.03
N ARG A 76 0.44 -9.42 15.69
CA ARG A 76 -0.24 -9.58 16.98
C ARG A 76 0.49 -8.85 18.11
N SER A 77 -0.25 -8.03 18.88
CA SER A 77 0.19 -7.39 20.10
C SER A 77 -0.68 -7.80 21.29
N LYS A 78 -0.35 -7.30 22.49
CA LYS A 78 -1.18 -7.52 23.68
C LYS A 78 -2.58 -6.92 23.58
N LYS A 79 -2.78 -5.93 22.68
CA LYS A 79 -4.05 -5.24 22.48
C LYS A 79 -4.88 -5.81 21.33
N SER A 80 -4.28 -6.65 20.48
CA SER A 80 -4.97 -7.31 19.38
C SER A 80 -5.99 -8.33 19.89
N PHE A 81 -6.96 -8.69 19.07
CA PHE A 81 -7.94 -9.71 19.39
C PHE A 81 -7.68 -11.00 18.60
N GLY A 82 -6.58 -11.68 18.94
CA GLY A 82 -6.15 -12.94 18.31
C GLY A 82 -5.60 -12.79 16.89
N CYS A 83 -5.69 -11.62 16.29
CA CYS A 83 -5.25 -11.27 14.96
C CYS A 83 -4.58 -9.90 14.99
N GLY A 84 -3.60 -9.65 14.13
CA GLY A 84 -3.04 -8.32 13.97
C GLY A 84 -4.09 -7.34 13.44
N GLU A 85 -4.07 -6.13 13.94
CA GLU A 85 -5.07 -5.09 13.68
C GLU A 85 -4.42 -3.82 13.12
N PHE A 86 -5.21 -2.89 12.57
CA PHE A 86 -4.69 -1.61 12.07
C PHE A 86 -3.93 -0.82 13.12
N THR A 87 -4.30 -0.95 14.39
CA THR A 87 -3.59 -0.30 15.51
C THR A 87 -2.18 -0.85 15.72
N ASP A 88 -1.95 -2.13 15.39
CA ASP A 88 -0.64 -2.76 15.51
C ASP A 88 0.33 -2.23 14.45
N MET A 89 -0.18 -1.73 13.33
CA MET A 89 0.63 -1.07 12.30
C MET A 89 1.33 0.19 12.83
N LYS A 90 0.72 0.91 13.78
CA LYS A 90 1.36 2.08 14.40
C LYS A 90 2.66 1.67 15.10
N LEU A 91 2.62 0.56 15.84
CA LEU A 91 3.81 0.01 16.51
C LEU A 91 4.88 -0.45 15.51
N LEU A 92 4.44 -1.05 14.40
CA LEU A 92 5.33 -1.46 13.33
C LEU A 92 6.00 -0.26 12.66
N VAL A 93 5.25 0.79 12.35
CA VAL A 93 5.77 2.03 11.76
C VAL A 93 6.81 2.67 12.68
N ASP A 94 6.52 2.78 13.97
CA ASP A 94 7.45 3.34 14.95
C ASP A 94 8.74 2.52 15.04
N TRP A 95 8.63 1.20 15.03
CA TRP A 95 9.78 0.30 15.01
C TRP A 95 10.59 0.43 13.72
N THR A 96 9.91 0.45 12.57
CA THR A 96 10.51 0.61 11.25
C THR A 96 11.31 1.92 11.16
N ALA A 97 10.73 3.02 11.64
CA ALA A 97 11.40 4.32 11.68
C ALA A 97 12.67 4.27 12.56
N LYS A 98 12.60 3.65 13.74
CA LYS A 98 13.73 3.50 14.65
C LYS A 98 14.87 2.65 14.10
N THR A 99 14.55 1.65 13.28
CA THR A 99 15.54 0.76 12.65
C THR A 99 16.12 1.30 11.35
N GLY A 100 15.65 2.47 10.89
CA GLY A 100 16.13 3.11 9.66
C GLY A 100 15.58 2.51 8.36
N LEU A 101 14.61 1.58 8.45
CA LEU A 101 13.90 1.07 7.28
C LEU A 101 13.04 2.17 6.65
N LYS A 102 12.84 2.11 5.34
CA LYS A 102 12.21 3.18 4.57
C LYS A 102 10.86 2.78 3.95
N LEU A 103 10.52 1.49 3.98
CA LEU A 103 9.34 0.95 3.33
C LEU A 103 8.68 -0.13 4.18
N ILE A 104 7.36 -0.11 4.24
CA ILE A 104 6.54 -1.23 4.73
C ILE A 104 5.59 -1.59 3.59
N GLN A 105 5.64 -2.84 3.15
CA GLN A 105 4.66 -3.41 2.23
C GLN A 105 3.72 -4.31 3.04
N ILE A 106 2.43 -4.07 2.95
CA ILE A 106 1.40 -4.93 3.53
C ILE A 106 0.69 -5.73 2.43
N LEU A 107 0.17 -6.89 2.78
CA LEU A 107 -0.75 -7.62 1.91
C LEU A 107 -2.10 -6.89 1.84
N PRO A 108 -2.96 -7.19 0.84
CA PRO A 108 -4.28 -6.59 0.74
C PRO A 108 -5.07 -6.73 2.06
N VAL A 109 -5.76 -5.67 2.44
CA VAL A 109 -6.55 -5.59 3.68
C VAL A 109 -8.05 -5.38 3.39
N ASN A 110 -8.41 -5.52 2.13
CA ASN A 110 -9.79 -5.42 1.66
C ASN A 110 -10.64 -6.58 2.19
N ASP A 111 -11.96 -6.37 2.16
CA ASP A 111 -12.91 -7.34 2.66
C ASP A 111 -12.96 -8.60 1.76
N THR A 112 -12.74 -9.75 2.39
CA THR A 112 -12.80 -11.09 1.79
C THR A 112 -13.89 -11.95 2.45
N ALA A 113 -14.71 -11.39 3.35
CA ALA A 113 -15.67 -12.11 4.20
C ALA A 113 -16.89 -12.55 3.39
N ALA A 114 -16.80 -13.69 2.71
CA ALA A 114 -17.86 -14.28 1.90
C ALA A 114 -18.58 -15.45 2.59
N THR A 115 -17.83 -16.34 3.25
CA THR A 115 -18.34 -17.60 3.79
C THR A 115 -18.39 -17.64 5.33
N GLY A 116 -17.64 -16.75 5.98
CA GLY A 116 -17.47 -16.75 7.45
C GLY A 116 -16.55 -17.85 7.96
N THR A 117 -15.86 -18.55 7.07
CA THR A 117 -14.92 -19.62 7.40
C THR A 117 -13.48 -19.20 7.15
N TRP A 118 -12.53 -20.05 7.56
CA TRP A 118 -11.10 -19.82 7.35
C TRP A 118 -10.71 -19.60 5.86
N LEU A 119 -11.54 -20.03 4.91
CA LEU A 119 -11.34 -19.78 3.47
C LEU A 119 -11.30 -18.29 3.15
N ASP A 120 -12.00 -17.47 3.92
CA ASP A 120 -12.02 -16.02 3.77
C ASP A 120 -10.71 -15.34 4.24
N SER A 121 -9.79 -16.11 4.85
CA SER A 121 -8.50 -15.56 5.32
C SER A 121 -7.52 -15.24 4.18
N TYR A 122 -7.81 -15.65 2.94
CA TYR A 122 -6.95 -15.41 1.79
C TYR A 122 -7.07 -13.95 1.30
N PRO A 123 -6.04 -13.12 1.49
CA PRO A 123 -6.15 -11.67 1.31
C PRO A 123 -6.33 -11.22 -0.15
N TYR A 124 -6.05 -12.10 -1.11
CA TYR A 124 -6.18 -11.78 -2.54
C TYR A 124 -7.56 -12.11 -3.13
N ALA A 125 -8.47 -12.69 -2.34
CA ALA A 125 -9.84 -13.00 -2.76
C ALA A 125 -10.83 -11.90 -2.34
N ALA A 126 -10.45 -10.62 -2.50
CA ALA A 126 -11.29 -9.50 -2.09
C ALA A 126 -12.62 -9.46 -2.85
N ILE A 127 -13.72 -9.33 -2.10
CA ILE A 127 -15.08 -9.14 -2.64
C ILE A 127 -15.40 -7.66 -2.88
N SER A 128 -14.60 -6.77 -2.28
CA SER A 128 -14.72 -5.32 -2.46
C SER A 128 -13.33 -4.68 -2.60
N ALA A 129 -13.20 -3.76 -3.56
CA ALA A 129 -12.00 -2.94 -3.70
C ALA A 129 -11.93 -1.78 -2.70
N PHE A 130 -13.05 -1.44 -2.04
CA PHE A 130 -13.17 -0.27 -1.18
C PHE A 130 -13.36 -0.65 0.29
N ALA A 131 -14.16 -1.67 0.59
CA ALA A 131 -14.42 -2.10 1.96
C ALA A 131 -13.18 -2.76 2.55
N LEU A 132 -12.85 -2.39 3.80
CA LEU A 132 -11.79 -3.02 4.56
C LEU A 132 -12.33 -4.22 5.36
N HIS A 133 -11.52 -5.25 5.49
CA HIS A 133 -11.91 -6.46 6.21
C HIS A 133 -12.08 -6.17 7.71
N PRO A 134 -13.24 -6.44 8.30
CA PRO A 134 -13.53 -6.10 9.71
C PRO A 134 -12.63 -6.82 10.72
N ILE A 135 -11.93 -7.88 10.30
CA ILE A 135 -10.96 -8.59 11.15
C ILE A 135 -9.83 -7.71 11.66
N TYR A 136 -9.46 -6.67 10.87
CA TYR A 136 -8.38 -5.74 11.21
C TYR A 136 -8.80 -4.58 12.11
N LEU A 137 -10.09 -4.48 12.44
CA LEU A 137 -10.61 -3.41 13.26
C LEU A 137 -10.25 -3.61 14.73
N ASN A 138 -9.72 -2.59 15.41
CA ASN A 138 -9.50 -2.65 16.85
C ASN A 138 -10.78 -2.26 17.59
N LEU A 139 -11.30 -3.21 18.37
CA LEU A 139 -12.58 -3.02 19.05
C LEU A 139 -12.50 -2.09 20.26
N GLU A 140 -11.36 -1.95 20.90
CA GLU A 140 -11.18 -1.01 22.01
C GLU A 140 -11.18 0.43 21.52
N GLU A 141 -10.48 0.74 20.42
CA GLU A 141 -10.46 2.09 19.84
C GLU A 141 -11.81 2.49 19.24
N THR A 142 -12.52 1.55 18.62
CA THR A 142 -13.86 1.83 18.07
C THR A 142 -14.94 1.94 19.13
N ALA A 143 -14.72 1.41 20.36
CA ALA A 143 -15.73 1.38 21.42
C ALA A 143 -16.08 2.75 21.98
N GLY A 144 -15.11 3.65 22.06
CA GLY A 144 -15.26 4.85 22.86
C GLY A 144 -15.42 4.54 24.37
N LYS A 145 -15.30 5.56 25.19
CA LYS A 145 -15.30 5.42 26.66
C LYS A 145 -16.61 4.90 27.26
N LYS A 146 -17.73 5.00 26.54
CA LYS A 146 -19.08 4.63 27.03
C LYS A 146 -19.32 3.11 27.11
N TYR A 147 -18.52 2.27 26.46
CA TYR A 147 -18.77 0.82 26.31
C TYR A 147 -17.81 -0.08 27.10
N ASP A 148 -17.16 0.46 28.14
CA ASP A 148 -16.12 -0.25 28.92
C ASP A 148 -16.64 -1.50 29.66
N SER A 149 -17.95 -1.57 29.99
CA SER A 149 -18.56 -2.73 30.66
C SER A 149 -18.61 -3.99 29.79
N HIS A 150 -18.90 -3.83 28.50
CA HIS A 150 -18.94 -4.95 27.54
C HIS A 150 -17.52 -5.45 27.21
N LEU A 151 -16.52 -4.58 27.29
CA LEU A 151 -15.12 -4.92 27.06
C LEU A 151 -14.53 -5.86 28.13
N LYS A 152 -15.10 -5.95 29.33
CA LYS A 152 -14.57 -6.86 30.38
C LYS A 152 -14.73 -8.35 30.04
N ALA A 153 -15.89 -8.76 29.55
CA ALA A 153 -16.10 -10.12 29.05
C ALA A 153 -15.21 -10.42 27.84
N PHE A 154 -15.07 -9.45 26.96
CA PHE A 154 -14.23 -9.48 25.79
C PHE A 154 -12.74 -9.66 26.12
N ARG A 155 -12.20 -9.00 27.15
CA ARG A 155 -10.77 -9.10 27.54
C ARG A 155 -10.34 -10.52 27.94
N LYS A 156 -11.24 -11.31 28.50
CA LYS A 156 -10.95 -12.73 28.80
C LYS A 156 -10.77 -13.52 27.50
N LYS A 157 -11.66 -13.31 26.52
CA LYS A 157 -11.59 -13.97 25.21
C LYS A 157 -10.37 -13.51 24.42
N GLN A 158 -10.08 -12.22 24.45
CA GLN A 158 -8.88 -11.61 23.85
C GLN A 158 -7.59 -12.29 24.31
N LYS A 159 -7.43 -12.46 25.64
CA LYS A 159 -6.27 -13.14 26.21
C LYS A 159 -6.16 -14.60 25.74
N GLN A 160 -7.29 -15.30 25.66
CA GLN A 160 -7.33 -16.69 25.17
C GLN A 160 -6.90 -16.77 23.70
N LEU A 161 -7.45 -15.92 22.84
CA LEU A 161 -7.14 -15.91 21.42
C LEU A 161 -5.69 -15.47 21.14
N ASN A 162 -5.19 -14.49 21.89
CA ASN A 162 -3.81 -14.04 21.77
C ASN A 162 -2.78 -15.08 22.25
N ALA A 163 -3.19 -16.02 23.08
CA ALA A 163 -2.33 -17.11 23.57
C ALA A 163 -2.23 -18.29 22.59
N LEU A 164 -3.08 -18.35 21.56
CA LEU A 164 -3.03 -19.40 20.56
C LEU A 164 -1.77 -19.24 19.68
N PRO A 165 -1.12 -20.34 19.28
CA PRO A 165 0.02 -20.29 18.36
C PRO A 165 -0.41 -19.75 17.00
N ASP A 166 -1.58 -20.18 16.52
CA ASP A 166 -2.14 -19.83 15.22
C ASP A 166 -3.38 -18.95 15.36
N LEU A 167 -3.74 -18.28 14.28
CA LEU A 167 -4.95 -17.47 14.18
C LEU A 167 -6.19 -18.37 14.07
N ASP A 168 -7.07 -18.31 15.07
CA ASP A 168 -8.42 -18.87 14.97
C ASP A 168 -9.35 -17.86 14.26
N TYR A 169 -9.32 -17.90 12.93
CA TYR A 169 -10.01 -16.94 12.06
C TYR A 169 -11.52 -16.88 12.39
N GLU A 170 -12.16 -18.03 12.46
CA GLU A 170 -13.63 -18.13 12.63
C GLU A 170 -14.07 -17.56 13.96
N THR A 171 -13.34 -17.90 15.04
CA THR A 171 -13.65 -17.35 16.36
C THR A 171 -13.37 -15.85 16.42
N VAL A 172 -12.30 -15.37 15.82
CA VAL A 172 -11.98 -13.93 15.81
C VAL A 172 -13.04 -13.14 15.05
N ILE A 173 -13.37 -13.55 13.82
CA ILE A 173 -14.29 -12.78 12.97
C ILE A 173 -15.72 -12.81 13.53
N SER A 174 -16.21 -13.97 13.96
CA SER A 174 -17.56 -14.08 14.53
C SER A 174 -17.76 -13.22 15.78
N ASN A 175 -16.78 -13.19 16.68
CA ASN A 175 -16.84 -12.34 17.87
C ASN A 175 -16.76 -10.84 17.51
N LYS A 176 -15.88 -10.46 16.57
CA LYS A 176 -15.79 -9.06 16.12
C LYS A 176 -17.10 -8.58 15.50
N ILE A 177 -17.68 -9.36 14.60
CA ILE A 177 -18.93 -9.02 13.94
C ILE A 177 -20.09 -8.92 14.96
N ALA A 178 -20.17 -9.84 15.92
CA ALA A 178 -21.21 -9.78 16.97
C ALA A 178 -21.12 -8.47 17.76
N ILE A 179 -19.92 -8.10 18.20
CA ILE A 179 -19.69 -6.86 18.95
C ILE A 179 -19.99 -5.61 18.10
N LEU A 180 -19.60 -5.62 16.82
CA LEU A 180 -19.85 -4.50 15.92
C LEU A 180 -21.35 -4.32 15.65
N LYS A 181 -22.11 -5.41 15.50
CA LYS A 181 -23.57 -5.37 15.35
C LYS A 181 -24.24 -4.78 16.60
N GLU A 182 -23.90 -5.29 17.77
CA GLU A 182 -24.43 -4.78 19.04
C GLU A 182 -24.17 -3.27 19.20
N ARG A 183 -22.95 -2.83 18.88
CA ARG A 183 -22.61 -1.41 18.91
C ARG A 183 -23.40 -0.59 17.92
N ASN A 184 -23.53 -1.05 16.69
CA ASN A 184 -24.28 -0.34 15.68
C ASN A 184 -25.72 -0.12 16.12
N GLU A 185 -26.37 -1.11 16.76
CA GLU A 185 -27.70 -0.97 17.30
C GLU A 185 -27.80 0.12 18.36
N HIS A 186 -26.82 0.20 19.25
CA HIS A 186 -26.77 1.23 20.30
C HIS A 186 -26.38 2.63 19.79
N GLN A 187 -25.58 2.72 18.76
CA GLN A 187 -25.05 3.99 18.24
C GLN A 187 -25.85 4.55 17.05
N GLN A 188 -26.86 3.86 16.56
CA GLN A 188 -27.63 4.29 15.38
C GLN A 188 -28.15 5.72 15.45
N LYS A 189 -28.61 6.16 16.63
CA LYS A 189 -29.12 7.52 16.81
C LYS A 189 -28.02 8.59 16.71
N GLU A 190 -26.85 8.28 17.27
CA GLU A 190 -25.69 9.19 17.24
C GLU A 190 -25.12 9.26 15.82
N LEU A 191 -24.97 8.12 15.14
CA LEU A 191 -24.49 8.06 13.76
C LEU A 191 -25.40 8.80 12.77
N LYS A 192 -26.72 8.69 12.94
CA LYS A 192 -27.68 9.41 12.09
C LYS A 192 -27.67 10.93 12.32
N ALA A 193 -27.11 11.40 13.43
CA ALA A 193 -26.95 12.81 13.73
C ALA A 193 -25.53 13.34 13.41
N ASP A 194 -24.59 12.45 13.10
CA ASP A 194 -23.21 12.80 12.79
C ASP A 194 -23.10 13.30 11.35
N THR A 195 -22.78 14.58 11.19
CA THR A 195 -22.69 15.26 9.89
C THR A 195 -21.52 14.76 9.05
N GLU A 196 -20.40 14.37 9.68
CA GLU A 196 -19.25 13.81 8.95
C GLU A 196 -19.56 12.41 8.44
N PHE A 197 -20.24 11.59 9.24
CA PHE A 197 -20.68 10.26 8.82
C PHE A 197 -21.71 10.34 7.67
N LEU A 198 -22.67 11.25 7.74
CA LEU A 198 -23.65 11.44 6.67
C LEU A 198 -22.98 11.92 5.37
N LYS A 199 -22.03 12.85 5.48
CA LYS A 199 -21.23 13.30 4.32
C LYS A 199 -20.39 12.17 3.72
N PHE A 200 -19.78 11.31 4.56
CA PHE A 200 -19.05 10.12 4.10
C PHE A 200 -19.96 9.19 3.31
N ILE A 201 -21.17 8.91 3.80
CA ILE A 201 -22.14 8.07 3.08
C ILE A 201 -22.53 8.71 1.73
N GLU A 202 -22.76 10.01 1.71
CA GLU A 202 -23.17 10.70 0.48
C GLU A 202 -22.09 10.65 -0.61
N VAL A 203 -20.82 10.81 -0.23
CA VAL A 203 -19.68 10.78 -1.15
C VAL A 203 -19.37 9.38 -1.66
N ASN A 204 -19.69 8.33 -0.88
CA ASN A 204 -19.34 6.94 -1.19
C ASN A 204 -20.55 6.06 -1.57
N LYS A 205 -21.64 6.65 -2.01
CA LYS A 205 -22.83 5.94 -2.52
C LYS A 205 -22.60 5.32 -3.87
#